data_bc2b7793ae9c636b9699aaa9f4e9a3b3
#
_entry.id   bc2b7793ae9c636b9699aaa9f4e9a3b3
#
_cell.length_a   1.000
_cell.length_b   1.000
_cell.length_c   1.000
_cell.angle_alpha   90.00
_cell.angle_beta   90.00
_cell.angle_gamma   90.00
#
_symmetry.space_group_name_H-M   'P 1'
#
loop_
_entity.id
_entity.type
_entity.pdbx_description
1 polymer ?
#
loop_
_entity_poly.entity_id
_entity_poly.type
_entity_poly.pdbx_seq_one_letter_code
_entity_poly.pdbx_strand_id
1 'polypeptide(L)'
;GKMLFVKVPQAGELVNVDSAEVVHGLFQMEGEIDSAMIASLYMDEQSILPLVVEKGNIQIQIDNGRLTVSGTPLNDKLYDFVAQKNSLDDRAYEVERLESRMIMDGKSMEEVETEITREREKLSKEMDDLVKTFIQTNYENVLGPGIFLMLCNGFPYPLMTPLLEEIVDNAPDTFKNHDLIKEYLEAARANLERLN
;
A
#
# COMPACT_ATOMS: atom_id res chain seq x y z
N GLY A 1 -9.21 -24.33 -16.32
CA GLY A 1 -8.22 -23.82 -15.36
C GLY A 1 -8.68 -22.45 -14.85
N LYS A 2 -8.01 -21.94 -13.82
CA LYS A 2 -8.24 -20.57 -13.35
C LYS A 2 -7.50 -19.59 -14.24
N MET A 3 -8.12 -18.43 -14.50
CA MET A 3 -7.52 -17.38 -15.29
C MET A 3 -6.93 -16.29 -14.37
N LEU A 4 -5.73 -15.85 -14.70
CA LEU A 4 -5.08 -14.70 -14.09
C LEU A 4 -5.06 -13.53 -15.07
N PHE A 5 -5.29 -12.33 -14.54
CA PHE A 5 -5.31 -11.09 -15.30
C PHE A 5 -4.41 -10.05 -14.62
N VAL A 6 -3.60 -9.37 -15.41
CA VAL A 6 -2.89 -8.16 -14.96
C VAL A 6 -3.69 -6.94 -15.38
N LYS A 7 -4.15 -6.17 -14.41
CA LYS A 7 -4.97 -4.99 -14.65
C LYS A 7 -4.28 -3.73 -14.14
N VAL A 8 -4.36 -2.68 -14.94
CA VAL A 8 -3.84 -1.34 -14.60
C VAL A 8 -4.98 -0.32 -14.58
N PRO A 9 -4.95 0.66 -13.66
CA PRO A 9 -5.92 1.75 -13.68
C PRO A 9 -5.60 2.71 -14.83
N GLN A 10 -6.59 2.98 -15.68
CA GLN A 10 -6.54 3.99 -16.75
C GLN A 10 -7.84 4.78 -16.78
N ALA A 11 -7.76 6.10 -16.69
CA ALA A 11 -8.92 7.00 -16.75
C ALA A 11 -10.09 6.60 -15.81
N GLY A 12 -9.77 6.12 -14.61
CA GLY A 12 -10.76 5.70 -13.61
C GLY A 12 -11.33 4.28 -13.80
N GLU A 13 -10.87 3.55 -14.81
CA GLU A 13 -11.25 2.17 -15.08
C GLU A 13 -10.05 1.23 -14.96
N LEU A 14 -10.32 -0.05 -14.66
CA LEU A 14 -9.31 -1.11 -14.68
C LEU A 14 -9.24 -1.72 -16.09
N VAL A 15 -8.08 -1.61 -16.71
CA VAL A 15 -7.81 -2.15 -18.03
C VAL A 15 -6.99 -3.42 -17.92
N ASN A 16 -7.46 -4.49 -18.55
CA ASN A 16 -6.69 -5.73 -18.64
C ASN A 16 -5.56 -5.57 -19.67
N VAL A 17 -4.31 -5.71 -19.23
CA VAL A 17 -3.13 -5.60 -20.10
C VAL A 17 -2.56 -6.93 -20.52
N ASP A 18 -2.77 -7.98 -19.71
CA ASP A 18 -2.39 -9.34 -20.07
C ASP A 18 -3.17 -10.37 -19.24
N SER A 19 -3.18 -11.64 -19.72
CA SER A 19 -3.84 -12.74 -19.03
C SER A 19 -3.16 -14.07 -19.32
N ALA A 20 -3.25 -15.01 -18.37
CA ALA A 20 -2.77 -16.37 -18.55
C ALA A 20 -3.64 -17.39 -17.79
N GLU A 21 -3.74 -18.58 -18.36
CA GLU A 21 -4.34 -19.71 -17.66
C GLU A 21 -3.33 -20.36 -16.71
N VAL A 22 -3.80 -20.75 -15.53
CA VAL A 22 -3.01 -21.54 -14.58
C VAL A 22 -3.09 -23.01 -14.94
N VAL A 23 -1.97 -23.58 -15.36
CA VAL A 23 -1.84 -25.00 -15.74
C VAL A 23 -0.85 -25.68 -14.79
N HIS A 24 -1.32 -26.68 -14.07
CA HIS A 24 -0.53 -27.39 -13.05
C HIS A 24 0.14 -26.48 -12.01
N GLY A 25 -0.55 -25.39 -11.62
CA GLY A 25 -0.03 -24.40 -10.66
C GLY A 25 0.98 -23.40 -11.23
N LEU A 26 1.22 -23.44 -12.54
CA LEU A 26 2.14 -22.52 -13.22
C LEU A 26 1.40 -21.62 -14.20
N PHE A 27 1.92 -20.42 -14.38
CA PHE A 27 1.47 -19.47 -15.38
C PHE A 27 2.65 -18.65 -15.90
N GLN A 28 2.51 -18.07 -17.07
CA GLN A 28 3.50 -17.21 -17.70
C GLN A 28 2.79 -16.14 -18.52
N MET A 29 3.30 -14.93 -18.45
CA MET A 29 2.89 -13.77 -19.26
C MET A 29 4.13 -13.11 -19.83
N GLU A 30 4.06 -12.61 -21.04
CA GLU A 30 5.16 -11.91 -21.72
C GLU A 30 4.59 -10.70 -22.47
N GLY A 31 5.33 -9.60 -22.46
CA GLY A 31 4.92 -8.40 -23.17
C GLY A 31 5.99 -7.33 -23.19
N GLU A 32 5.67 -6.25 -23.86
CA GLU A 32 6.50 -5.06 -23.96
C GLU A 32 5.86 -3.91 -23.20
N ILE A 33 6.68 -3.08 -22.56
CA ILE A 33 6.24 -1.89 -21.85
C ILE A 33 7.14 -0.71 -22.18
N ASP A 34 6.57 0.48 -22.23
CA ASP A 34 7.33 1.72 -22.45
C ASP A 34 7.87 2.27 -21.14
N SER A 35 7.10 2.17 -20.06
CA SER A 35 7.46 2.65 -18.74
C SER A 35 6.86 1.77 -17.65
N ALA A 36 7.49 1.77 -16.46
CA ALA A 36 6.99 1.05 -15.31
C ALA A 36 5.60 1.57 -14.89
N MET A 37 4.70 0.66 -14.50
CA MET A 37 3.38 1.00 -14.01
C MET A 37 2.93 0.07 -12.89
N ILE A 38 2.18 0.61 -11.94
CA ILE A 38 1.54 -0.18 -10.90
C ILE A 38 0.34 -0.91 -11.51
N ALA A 39 0.26 -2.19 -11.19
CA ALA A 39 -0.80 -3.08 -11.62
C ALA A 39 -1.31 -3.92 -10.44
N SER A 40 -2.40 -4.61 -10.66
CA SER A 40 -2.90 -5.64 -9.76
C SER A 40 -3.10 -6.94 -10.51
N LEU A 41 -2.70 -8.03 -9.88
CA LEU A 41 -3.01 -9.38 -10.35
C LEU A 41 -4.39 -9.79 -9.86
N TYR A 42 -5.23 -10.24 -10.76
CA TYR A 42 -6.57 -10.75 -10.49
C TYR A 42 -6.65 -12.23 -10.80
N MET A 43 -7.39 -12.95 -9.99
CA MET A 43 -7.85 -14.29 -10.32
C MET A 43 -9.37 -14.21 -10.54
N ASP A 44 -9.79 -14.44 -11.78
CA ASP A 44 -11.14 -14.12 -12.20
C ASP A 44 -11.50 -12.64 -11.90
N GLU A 45 -12.42 -12.37 -11.00
CA GLU A 45 -12.79 -11.01 -10.60
C GLU A 45 -12.20 -10.55 -9.27
N GLN A 46 -11.41 -11.41 -8.60
CA GLN A 46 -10.83 -11.11 -7.30
C GLN A 46 -9.40 -10.59 -7.41
N SER A 47 -9.14 -9.43 -6.82
CA SER A 47 -7.79 -8.90 -6.66
C SER A 47 -6.96 -9.78 -5.72
N ILE A 48 -5.80 -10.22 -6.17
CA ILE A 48 -4.91 -11.12 -5.41
C ILE A 48 -3.75 -10.34 -4.80
N LEU A 49 -3.00 -9.58 -5.61
CA LEU A 49 -1.84 -8.85 -5.16
C LEU A 49 -1.50 -7.68 -6.08
N PRO A 50 -0.89 -6.61 -5.52
CA PRO A 50 -0.30 -5.54 -6.33
C PRO A 50 1.08 -5.95 -6.86
N LEU A 51 1.47 -5.39 -8.00
CA LEU A 51 2.81 -5.52 -8.57
C LEU A 51 3.18 -4.29 -9.39
N VAL A 52 4.46 -4.19 -9.71
CA VAL A 52 4.94 -3.23 -10.71
C VAL A 52 5.24 -3.98 -12.00
N VAL A 53 4.60 -3.59 -13.08
CA VAL A 53 4.96 -4.05 -14.43
C VAL A 53 6.14 -3.22 -14.88
N GLU A 54 7.32 -3.83 -14.93
CA GLU A 54 8.61 -3.21 -15.29
C GLU A 54 9.46 -4.18 -16.11
N LYS A 55 10.48 -3.67 -16.75
CA LYS A 55 11.40 -4.50 -17.52
C LYS A 55 12.14 -5.51 -16.65
N GLY A 56 12.26 -6.73 -17.13
CA GLY A 56 12.95 -7.82 -16.47
C GLY A 56 12.08 -9.04 -16.26
N ASN A 57 12.59 -9.98 -15.51
CA ASN A 57 11.88 -11.22 -15.20
C ASN A 57 11.20 -11.12 -13.84
N ILE A 58 9.90 -10.87 -13.84
CA ILE A 58 9.08 -10.74 -12.64
C ILE A 58 8.66 -12.13 -12.18
N GLN A 59 8.99 -12.48 -10.96
CA GLN A 59 8.60 -13.75 -10.34
C GLN A 59 7.46 -13.53 -9.36
N ILE A 60 6.35 -14.23 -9.57
CA ILE A 60 5.16 -14.16 -8.72
C ILE A 60 4.96 -15.51 -8.05
N GLN A 61 4.84 -15.51 -6.74
CA GLN A 61 4.55 -16.71 -5.97
C GLN A 61 3.26 -16.52 -5.18
N ILE A 62 2.32 -17.41 -5.40
CA ILE A 62 1.01 -17.44 -4.76
C ILE A 62 0.84 -18.80 -4.10
N ASP A 63 0.94 -18.86 -2.80
CA ASP A 63 0.67 -20.08 -2.02
C ASP A 63 -0.17 -19.77 -0.77
N ASN A 64 -0.54 -20.81 -0.02
CA ASN A 64 -1.49 -20.73 1.10
C ASN A 64 -1.05 -19.87 2.30
N GLY A 65 0.00 -19.11 2.20
CA GLY A 65 0.49 -18.25 3.27
C GLY A 65 1.44 -17.16 2.78
N ARG A 66 1.75 -17.13 1.48
CA ARG A 66 2.66 -16.16 0.91
C ARG A 66 2.18 -15.68 -0.45
N LEU A 67 2.10 -14.37 -0.54
CA LEU A 67 1.94 -13.64 -1.80
C LEU A 67 3.18 -12.78 -1.97
N THR A 68 4.05 -13.12 -2.91
CA THR A 68 5.28 -12.36 -3.15
C THR A 68 5.51 -12.10 -4.62
N VAL A 69 6.09 -10.94 -4.90
CA VAL A 69 6.61 -10.57 -6.21
C VAL A 69 8.06 -10.15 -6.05
N SER A 70 8.93 -10.65 -6.89
CA SER A 70 10.37 -10.42 -6.82
C SER A 70 11.05 -10.50 -8.18
N GLY A 71 12.34 -10.27 -8.20
CA GLY A 71 13.20 -10.43 -9.37
C GLY A 71 13.46 -9.14 -10.16
N THR A 72 12.75 -8.06 -9.85
CA THR A 72 12.94 -6.75 -10.47
C THR A 72 13.04 -5.64 -9.41
N PRO A 73 13.74 -4.52 -9.69
CA PRO A 73 14.06 -3.53 -8.67
C PRO A 73 12.86 -2.94 -7.93
N LEU A 74 11.80 -2.53 -8.63
CA LEU A 74 10.65 -1.89 -8.01
C LEU A 74 9.75 -2.90 -7.30
N ASN A 75 9.61 -4.12 -7.82
CA ASN A 75 8.91 -5.18 -7.13
C ASN A 75 9.63 -5.62 -5.85
N ASP A 76 10.95 -5.71 -5.87
CA ASP A 76 11.72 -6.02 -4.67
C ASP A 76 11.55 -4.94 -3.58
N LYS A 77 11.55 -3.65 -3.96
CA LYS A 77 11.26 -2.54 -3.03
C LYS A 77 9.84 -2.59 -2.49
N LEU A 78 8.86 -2.82 -3.35
CA LEU A 78 7.45 -2.91 -2.96
C LEU A 78 7.22 -4.03 -1.95
N TYR A 79 7.77 -5.21 -2.21
CA TYR A 79 7.55 -6.38 -1.35
C TYR A 79 8.39 -6.38 -0.08
N ASP A 80 9.51 -5.68 -0.04
CA ASP A 80 10.19 -5.36 1.21
C ASP A 80 9.31 -4.44 2.11
N PHE A 81 8.72 -3.41 1.53
CA PHE A 81 7.72 -2.57 2.21
C PHE A 81 6.50 -3.36 2.70
N VAL A 82 5.93 -4.22 1.85
CA VAL A 82 4.80 -5.08 2.21
C VAL A 82 5.13 -6.00 3.37
N ALA A 83 6.32 -6.60 3.39
CA ALA A 83 6.78 -7.45 4.49
C ALA A 83 6.89 -6.68 5.82
N GLN A 84 7.43 -5.47 5.79
CA GLN A 84 7.51 -4.61 6.98
C GLN A 84 6.12 -4.18 7.46
N LYS A 85 5.23 -3.82 6.55
CA LYS A 85 3.84 -3.48 6.88
C LYS A 85 3.12 -4.66 7.52
N ASN A 86 3.24 -5.86 6.96
CA ASN A 86 2.65 -7.08 7.52
C ASN A 86 3.17 -7.37 8.93
N SER A 87 4.46 -7.16 9.18
CA SER A 87 5.04 -7.31 10.53
C SER A 87 4.42 -6.34 11.54
N LEU A 88 4.14 -5.09 11.14
CA LEU A 88 3.44 -4.12 12.00
C LEU A 88 1.97 -4.50 12.22
N ASP A 89 1.29 -5.00 11.19
CA ASP A 89 -0.09 -5.49 11.31
C ASP A 89 -0.17 -6.70 12.27
N ASP A 90 0.78 -7.63 12.21
CA ASP A 90 0.87 -8.76 13.15
C ASP A 90 1.08 -8.29 14.59
N ARG A 91 1.92 -7.28 14.79
CA ARG A 91 2.13 -6.68 16.12
C ARG A 91 0.86 -5.97 16.62
N ALA A 92 0.11 -5.31 15.76
CA ALA A 92 -1.17 -4.71 16.12
C ALA A 92 -2.17 -5.77 16.60
N TYR A 93 -2.19 -6.93 15.94
CA TYR A 93 -3.00 -8.07 16.36
C TYR A 93 -2.57 -8.64 17.72
N GLU A 94 -1.26 -8.69 18.01
CA GLU A 94 -0.74 -9.09 19.33
C GLU A 94 -1.13 -8.09 20.43
N VAL A 95 -1.25 -6.80 20.13
CA VAL A 95 -1.72 -5.80 21.11
C VAL A 95 -3.19 -6.06 21.49
N GLU A 96 -4.05 -6.43 20.53
CA GLU A 96 -5.44 -6.81 20.84
C GLU A 96 -5.51 -8.05 21.74
N ARG A 97 -4.64 -9.03 21.50
CA ARG A 97 -4.50 -10.22 22.36
C ARG A 97 -3.97 -9.87 23.75
N LEU A 98 -3.05 -8.91 23.83
CA LEU A 98 -2.52 -8.41 25.13
C LEU A 98 -3.63 -7.78 25.94
N GLU A 99 -4.47 -6.94 25.34
CA GLU A 99 -5.64 -6.32 25.98
C GLU A 99 -6.55 -7.38 26.60
N SER A 100 -6.94 -8.39 25.83
CA SER A 100 -7.79 -9.49 26.30
C SER A 100 -7.13 -10.27 27.45
N ARG A 101 -5.85 -10.53 27.36
CA ARG A 101 -5.07 -11.23 28.41
C ARG A 101 -5.03 -10.43 29.70
N MET A 102 -4.73 -9.14 29.63
CA MET A 102 -4.67 -8.27 30.80
C MET A 102 -6.00 -8.20 31.55
N ILE A 103 -7.11 -8.14 30.80
CA ILE A 103 -8.47 -8.17 31.37
C ILE A 103 -8.72 -9.51 32.09
N MET A 104 -8.36 -10.62 31.46
CA MET A 104 -8.52 -11.96 32.04
C MET A 104 -7.64 -12.17 33.31
N ASP A 105 -6.46 -11.56 33.34
CA ASP A 105 -5.53 -11.59 34.47
C ASP A 105 -5.95 -10.67 35.63
N GLY A 106 -7.10 -9.98 35.48
CA GLY A 106 -7.69 -9.13 36.54
C GLY A 106 -6.99 -7.79 36.73
N LYS A 107 -6.28 -7.31 35.70
CA LYS A 107 -5.72 -5.95 35.72
C LYS A 107 -6.82 -4.90 35.79
N SER A 108 -6.51 -3.78 36.44
CA SER A 108 -7.45 -2.66 36.46
C SER A 108 -7.66 -2.09 35.06
N MET A 109 -8.85 -1.52 34.82
CA MET A 109 -9.13 -0.88 33.51
C MET A 109 -8.14 0.25 33.20
N GLU A 110 -7.69 0.99 34.22
CA GLU A 110 -6.69 2.05 34.08
C GLU A 110 -5.33 1.50 33.62
N GLU A 111 -4.87 0.38 34.19
CA GLU A 111 -3.64 -0.29 33.78
C GLU A 111 -3.74 -0.80 32.33
N VAL A 112 -4.87 -1.42 31.98
CA VAL A 112 -5.14 -1.92 30.62
C VAL A 112 -5.13 -0.77 29.62
N GLU A 113 -5.88 0.29 29.85
CA GLU A 113 -6.00 1.44 28.96
C GLU A 113 -4.64 2.13 28.76
N THR A 114 -3.88 2.34 29.84
CA THR A 114 -2.55 2.96 29.78
C THR A 114 -1.59 2.17 28.91
N GLU A 115 -1.49 0.85 29.15
CA GLU A 115 -0.57 -0.01 28.41
C GLU A 115 -0.95 -0.16 26.94
N ILE A 116 -2.23 -0.39 26.67
CA ILE A 116 -2.73 -0.59 25.30
C ILE A 116 -2.64 0.69 24.49
N THR A 117 -2.97 1.84 25.07
CA THR A 117 -2.82 3.15 24.39
C THR A 117 -1.36 3.38 24.02
N ARG A 118 -0.43 3.12 24.94
CA ARG A 118 1.02 3.27 24.67
C ARG A 118 1.48 2.38 23.51
N GLU A 119 1.09 1.12 23.48
CA GLU A 119 1.46 0.20 22.41
C GLU A 119 0.84 0.59 21.06
N ARG A 120 -0.42 1.02 21.05
CA ARG A 120 -1.09 1.52 19.84
C ARG A 120 -0.45 2.78 19.28
N GLU A 121 -0.11 3.73 20.12
CA GLU A 121 0.58 4.97 19.71
C GLU A 121 1.97 4.67 19.10
N LYS A 122 2.71 3.75 19.72
CA LYS A 122 4.00 3.31 19.20
C LYS A 122 3.88 2.66 17.82
N LEU A 123 2.92 1.75 17.62
CA LEU A 123 2.67 1.11 16.34
C LEU A 123 2.20 2.10 15.27
N SER A 124 1.33 3.03 15.63
CA SER A 124 0.87 4.09 14.73
C SER A 124 2.02 4.93 14.22
N LYS A 125 2.92 5.33 15.12
CA LYS A 125 4.13 6.08 14.76
C LYS A 125 5.06 5.28 13.84
N GLU A 126 5.30 4.02 14.16
CA GLU A 126 6.14 3.14 13.34
C GLU A 126 5.54 2.94 11.93
N MET A 127 4.22 2.80 11.82
CA MET A 127 3.53 2.71 10.53
C MET A 127 3.65 4.02 9.74
N ASP A 128 3.43 5.16 10.36
CA ASP A 128 3.57 6.48 9.73
C ASP A 128 5.01 6.69 9.23
N ASP A 129 6.00 6.34 10.04
CA ASP A 129 7.42 6.45 9.68
C ASP A 129 7.78 5.50 8.51
N LEU A 130 7.24 4.28 8.50
CA LEU A 130 7.42 3.33 7.41
C LEU A 130 6.86 3.86 6.09
N VAL A 131 5.61 4.30 6.09
CA VAL A 131 4.93 4.83 4.90
C VAL A 131 5.60 6.11 4.40
N LYS A 132 5.90 7.04 5.30
CA LYS A 132 6.60 8.29 4.97
C LYS A 132 7.95 8.03 4.33
N THR A 133 8.79 7.21 4.95
CA THR A 133 10.13 6.89 4.44
C THR A 133 10.05 6.20 3.08
N PHE A 134 9.11 5.27 2.90
CA PHE A 134 8.93 4.59 1.62
C PHE A 134 8.54 5.54 0.50
N ILE A 135 7.58 6.44 0.74
CA ILE A 135 7.17 7.44 -0.26
C ILE A 135 8.32 8.40 -0.55
N GLN A 136 9.00 8.92 0.47
CA GLN A 136 10.10 9.87 0.31
C GLN A 136 11.29 9.29 -0.45
N THR A 137 11.58 8.01 -0.28
CA THR A 137 12.67 7.33 -1.01
C THR A 137 12.26 6.89 -2.42
N ASN A 138 10.99 7.02 -2.78
CA ASN A 138 10.42 6.62 -4.07
C ASN A 138 9.66 7.74 -4.78
N TYR A 139 9.92 9.01 -4.46
CA TYR A 139 9.25 10.14 -5.12
C TYR A 139 9.37 10.13 -6.65
N GLU A 140 10.52 9.69 -7.17
CA GLU A 140 10.88 9.77 -8.58
C GLU A 140 10.48 8.52 -9.40
N ASN A 141 9.88 7.52 -8.77
CA ASN A 141 9.36 6.33 -9.45
C ASN A 141 7.86 6.14 -9.15
N VAL A 142 7.24 5.15 -9.79
CA VAL A 142 5.78 4.92 -9.67
C VAL A 142 5.32 4.51 -8.28
N LEU A 143 6.21 4.00 -7.43
CA LEU A 143 5.84 3.54 -6.08
C LEU A 143 5.49 4.71 -5.14
N GLY A 144 6.20 5.82 -5.20
CA GLY A 144 5.91 7.00 -4.36
C GLY A 144 4.51 7.55 -4.60
N PRO A 145 4.18 7.99 -5.81
CA PRO A 145 2.84 8.43 -6.15
C PRO A 145 1.77 7.37 -5.91
N GLY A 146 2.05 6.11 -6.25
CA GLY A 146 1.11 5.01 -6.10
C GLY A 146 0.73 4.75 -4.64
N ILE A 147 1.70 4.63 -3.75
CA ILE A 147 1.46 4.40 -2.31
C ILE A 147 0.82 5.64 -1.67
N PHE A 148 1.24 6.85 -2.06
CA PHE A 148 0.61 8.08 -1.59
C PHE A 148 -0.89 8.14 -1.94
N LEU A 149 -1.25 7.81 -3.17
CA LEU A 149 -2.66 7.79 -3.60
C LEU A 149 -3.48 6.69 -2.90
N MET A 150 -2.89 5.53 -2.66
CA MET A 150 -3.52 4.47 -1.85
C MET A 150 -3.79 4.95 -0.42
N LEU A 151 -2.86 5.66 0.20
CA LEU A 151 -3.04 6.27 1.52
C LEU A 151 -4.16 7.30 1.51
N CYS A 152 -4.19 8.18 0.51
CA CYS A 152 -5.25 9.18 0.32
C CYS A 152 -6.64 8.57 0.13
N ASN A 153 -6.74 7.49 -0.62
CA ASN A 153 -8.00 6.78 -0.88
C ASN A 153 -8.56 6.05 0.37
N GLY A 154 -7.77 5.92 1.42
CA GLY A 154 -8.22 5.40 2.71
C GLY A 154 -9.10 6.37 3.50
N PHE A 155 -9.17 7.64 3.11
CA PHE A 155 -10.01 8.64 3.75
C PHE A 155 -11.39 8.73 3.07
N PRO A 156 -12.46 9.07 3.84
CA PRO A 156 -13.82 9.15 3.28
C PRO A 156 -14.00 10.33 2.30
N TYR A 157 -13.16 11.35 2.38
CA TYR A 157 -13.09 12.50 1.47
C TYR A 157 -11.67 13.09 1.51
N PRO A 158 -11.26 13.87 0.50
CA PRO A 158 -9.94 14.47 0.47
C PRO A 158 -9.70 15.38 1.67
N LEU A 159 -8.68 15.07 2.46
CA LEU A 159 -8.24 15.85 3.60
C LEU A 159 -6.71 15.82 3.72
N MET A 160 -6.15 16.79 4.44
CA MET A 160 -4.73 16.81 4.79
C MET A 160 -4.55 16.38 6.24
N THR A 161 -3.69 15.39 6.43
CA THR A 161 -3.22 14.97 7.76
C THR A 161 -1.79 15.46 8.00
N PRO A 162 -1.30 15.52 9.25
CA PRO A 162 0.11 15.84 9.50
C PRO A 162 1.09 14.98 8.71
N LEU A 163 0.80 13.68 8.56
CA LEU A 163 1.61 12.75 7.76
C LEU A 163 1.65 13.17 6.29
N LEU A 164 0.50 13.46 5.69
CA LEU A 164 0.42 13.89 4.28
C LEU A 164 1.12 15.23 4.05
N GLU A 165 0.96 16.19 4.96
CA GLU A 165 1.66 17.49 4.91
C GLU A 165 3.17 17.29 4.93
N GLU A 166 3.69 16.47 5.82
CA GLU A 166 5.13 16.21 5.94
C GLU A 166 5.70 15.53 4.67
N ILE A 167 4.95 14.62 4.07
CA ILE A 167 5.32 13.97 2.80
C ILE A 167 5.37 15.01 1.67
N VAL A 168 4.35 15.84 1.55
CA VAL A 168 4.22 16.82 0.46
C VAL A 168 5.21 17.97 0.60
N ASP A 169 5.47 18.44 1.82
CA ASP A 169 6.40 19.56 2.08
C ASP A 169 7.84 19.24 1.64
N ASN A 170 8.23 17.99 1.70
CA ASN A 170 9.56 17.51 1.29
C ASN A 170 9.61 16.97 -0.15
N ALA A 171 8.47 16.96 -0.85
CA ALA A 171 8.36 16.36 -2.17
C ALA A 171 8.92 17.25 -3.29
N PRO A 172 9.55 16.66 -4.33
CA PRO A 172 9.92 17.39 -5.53
C PRO A 172 8.69 17.81 -6.35
N ASP A 173 8.87 18.79 -7.23
CA ASP A 173 7.79 19.30 -8.07
C ASP A 173 7.19 18.23 -8.99
N THR A 174 7.97 17.28 -9.47
CA THR A 174 7.51 16.14 -10.25
C THR A 174 6.46 15.29 -9.52
N PHE A 175 6.64 15.08 -8.23
CA PHE A 175 5.66 14.39 -7.39
C PHE A 175 4.40 15.25 -7.15
N LYS A 176 4.58 16.51 -6.75
CA LYS A 176 3.46 17.43 -6.47
C LYS A 176 2.62 17.76 -7.71
N ASN A 177 3.21 17.74 -8.89
CA ASN A 177 2.56 18.00 -10.16
C ASN A 177 2.02 16.75 -10.86
N HIS A 178 2.17 15.58 -10.26
CA HIS A 178 1.48 14.37 -10.73
C HIS A 178 -0.03 14.64 -10.74
N ASP A 179 -0.70 14.38 -11.86
CA ASP A 179 -2.09 14.81 -12.10
C ASP A 179 -3.04 14.43 -10.96
N LEU A 180 -3.04 13.17 -10.53
CA LEU A 180 -3.92 12.69 -9.47
C LEU A 180 -3.56 13.23 -8.08
N ILE A 181 -2.27 13.44 -7.80
CA ILE A 181 -1.81 14.02 -6.53
C ILE A 181 -2.21 15.49 -6.47
N LYS A 182 -1.98 16.22 -7.54
CA LYS A 182 -2.38 17.63 -7.64
C LYS A 182 -3.89 17.80 -7.44
N GLU A 183 -4.69 16.99 -8.11
CA GLU A 183 -6.15 16.97 -7.97
C GLU A 183 -6.56 16.71 -6.51
N TYR A 184 -5.95 15.71 -5.87
CA TYR A 184 -6.24 15.41 -4.47
C TYR A 184 -5.88 16.58 -3.53
N LEU A 185 -4.70 17.18 -3.71
CA LEU A 185 -4.25 18.28 -2.87
C LEU A 185 -5.14 19.52 -3.03
N GLU A 186 -5.59 19.84 -4.24
CA GLU A 186 -6.53 20.93 -4.52
C GLU A 186 -7.89 20.66 -3.84
N ALA A 187 -8.41 19.44 -3.95
CA ALA A 187 -9.65 19.05 -3.29
C ALA A 187 -9.55 19.10 -1.75
N ALA A 188 -8.44 18.64 -1.18
CA ALA A 188 -8.21 18.68 0.26
C ALA A 188 -8.13 20.12 0.80
N ARG A 189 -7.47 21.03 0.08
CA ARG A 189 -7.41 22.46 0.42
C ARG A 189 -8.80 23.11 0.37
N ALA A 190 -9.57 22.83 -0.68
CA ALA A 190 -10.92 23.36 -0.81
C ALA A 190 -11.85 22.86 0.32
N ASN A 191 -11.70 21.61 0.74
CA ASN A 191 -12.46 21.09 1.88
C ASN A 191 -12.06 21.75 3.21
N LEU A 192 -10.79 22.03 3.41
CA LEU A 192 -10.32 22.74 4.61
C LEU A 192 -10.89 24.16 4.70
N GLU A 193 -10.96 24.90 3.59
CA GLU A 193 -11.54 26.24 3.53
C GLU A 193 -13.04 26.25 3.84
N ARG A 194 -13.76 25.18 3.54
CA ARG A 194 -15.20 25.04 3.85
C ARG A 194 -15.48 24.75 5.32
N LEU A 195 -14.51 24.20 6.03
CA LEU A 195 -14.62 23.86 7.46
C LEU A 195 -14.23 25.01 8.40
N ASN A 196 -13.58 26.06 7.88
CA ASN A 196 -13.22 27.30 8.58
C ASN A 196 -14.20 28.43 8.26
#